data_f413bc1710d2908219491d608a8a756a
#
_entry.id   f413bc1710d2908219491d608a8a756a
#
_cell.length_a   1.000
_cell.length_b   1.000
_cell.length_c   1.000
_cell.angle_alpha   90.00
_cell.angle_beta   90.00
_cell.angle_gamma   90.00
#
_symmetry.space_group_name_H-M   'P 1'
#
loop_
_entity.id
_entity.type
_entity.pdbx_description
1 polymer ?
#
loop_
_entity_poly.entity_id
_entity_poly.type
_entity_poly.pdbx_seq_one_letter_code
_entity_poly.pdbx_strand_id
1 'polypeptide(L)'
;MIFIRTLALVGFGVSAYLVWMKLTGQITSVVGCGGEGGCSNVLGSQWSQWFLIPVSAVSACFYLGVIVLTYKLSKSILTIAAFLLIMAAAWFMGLQVFVIKSFCPWCFITHLIGILTAGVIFWKARAPFKARFFFAPLLLMSVLILGQIYGPKPKTYAFTAEAGIEKREEVKAHNEGKGRVVTFKDPAGRVVKTYRLGSVPLLGSPDAKYFLVKYFDYTCQSCRTMEEDLTALMQTYPGQVAVIVLPTPLNRACNPYLNSRIHDHEHACELARLGLAVWRAQPESFEDAHEILFQRPPHSEVSARAELQEIIAAEKLEAALKDPWIENVIKSNLEDYRALSSKRIEMPKLMIRGNKTMHGLSSSTEQFLKMIAKEFQLR
;
A
#
# COMPACT_ATOMS: atom_id res chain seq x y z
N MET A 1 -3.66 -31.56 27.87
CA MET A 1 -2.86 -30.34 27.99
C MET A 1 -1.78 -30.20 26.91
N ILE A 2 -1.08 -31.29 26.52
CA ILE A 2 -0.05 -31.26 25.48
C ILE A 2 -0.58 -30.64 24.18
N PHE A 3 -1.72 -31.08 23.65
CA PHE A 3 -2.32 -30.52 22.42
C PHE A 3 -2.58 -29.02 22.49
N ILE A 4 -3.03 -28.47 23.63
CA ILE A 4 -3.23 -27.03 23.80
C ILE A 4 -1.88 -26.30 23.69
N ARG A 5 -0.83 -26.85 24.35
CA ARG A 5 0.52 -26.27 24.31
C ARG A 5 1.11 -26.31 22.92
N THR A 6 0.94 -27.42 22.19
CA THR A 6 1.44 -27.54 20.81
C THR A 6 0.78 -26.55 19.89
N LEU A 7 -0.57 -26.46 19.91
CA LEU A 7 -1.30 -25.48 19.09
C LEU A 7 -0.93 -24.03 19.46
N ALA A 8 -0.85 -23.73 20.76
CA ALA A 8 -0.46 -22.39 21.20
C ALA A 8 0.99 -22.05 20.83
N LEU A 9 1.91 -23.02 20.82
CA LEU A 9 3.30 -22.83 20.37
C LEU A 9 3.35 -22.52 18.88
N VAL A 10 2.57 -23.24 18.05
CA VAL A 10 2.46 -22.95 16.61
C VAL A 10 1.86 -21.56 16.39
N GLY A 11 0.78 -21.21 17.12
CA GLY A 11 0.17 -19.88 17.05
C GLY A 11 1.13 -18.77 17.46
N PHE A 12 1.93 -18.99 18.50
CA PHE A 12 3.02 -18.08 18.89
C PHE A 12 4.04 -17.92 17.77
N GLY A 13 4.52 -19.00 17.18
CA GLY A 13 5.51 -18.97 16.10
C GLY A 13 5.03 -18.18 14.87
N VAL A 14 3.79 -18.45 14.43
CA VAL A 14 3.19 -17.71 13.29
C VAL A 14 3.02 -16.23 13.63
N SER A 15 2.53 -15.92 14.84
CA SER A 15 2.37 -14.53 15.28
C SER A 15 3.71 -13.79 15.37
N ALA A 16 4.74 -14.43 15.92
CA ALA A 16 6.10 -13.86 16.01
C ALA A 16 6.71 -13.63 14.62
N TYR A 17 6.50 -14.56 13.69
CA TYR A 17 6.90 -14.38 12.29
C TYR A 17 6.24 -13.15 11.66
N LEU A 18 4.93 -12.96 11.86
CA LEU A 18 4.22 -11.77 11.36
C LEU A 18 4.72 -10.47 12.00
N VAL A 19 5.09 -10.50 13.29
CA VAL A 19 5.74 -9.35 13.95
C VAL A 19 7.06 -9.02 13.28
N TRP A 20 7.91 -10.03 13.08
CA TRP A 20 9.22 -9.86 12.45
C TRP A 20 9.09 -9.28 11.04
N MET A 21 8.19 -9.82 10.21
CA MET A 21 7.92 -9.33 8.86
C MET A 21 7.45 -7.87 8.87
N LYS A 22 6.59 -7.50 9.82
CA LYS A 22 6.10 -6.12 9.94
C LYS A 22 7.19 -5.15 10.38
N LEU A 23 8.04 -5.53 11.34
CA LEU A 23 9.12 -4.68 11.83
C LEU A 23 10.27 -4.53 10.82
N THR A 24 10.53 -5.56 10.01
CA THR A 24 11.57 -5.52 8.97
C THR A 24 11.10 -4.89 7.65
N GLY A 25 9.78 -4.58 7.53
CA GLY A 25 9.19 -4.05 6.31
C GLY A 25 9.13 -5.06 5.16
N GLN A 26 9.28 -6.36 5.44
CA GLN A 26 9.30 -7.44 4.44
C GLN A 26 7.90 -8.05 4.18
N ILE A 27 6.84 -7.28 4.42
CA ILE A 27 5.44 -7.76 4.31
C ILE A 27 5.12 -8.25 2.89
N THR A 28 5.72 -7.64 1.88
CA THR A 28 5.51 -8.00 0.46
C THR A 28 6.24 -9.27 0.02
N SER A 29 7.25 -9.73 0.78
CA SER A 29 8.05 -10.92 0.47
C SER A 29 7.57 -12.19 1.17
N VAL A 30 6.40 -12.16 1.79
CA VAL A 30 5.85 -13.31 2.52
C VAL A 30 5.38 -14.38 1.54
N VAL A 31 5.88 -15.61 1.69
CA VAL A 31 5.47 -16.77 0.88
C VAL A 31 3.95 -16.95 0.98
N GLY A 32 3.27 -17.05 -0.16
CA GLY A 32 1.80 -17.15 -0.22
C GLY A 32 1.04 -15.82 -0.12
N CYS A 33 1.76 -14.69 -0.01
CA CYS A 33 1.20 -13.33 -0.07
C CYS A 33 1.53 -12.65 -1.40
N GLY A 34 2.14 -13.36 -2.34
CA GLY A 34 2.48 -12.88 -3.68
C GLY A 34 1.25 -12.84 -4.59
N GLY A 35 1.11 -11.76 -5.35
CA GLY A 35 -0.07 -11.43 -6.15
C GLY A 35 -1.06 -10.56 -5.37
N GLU A 36 -1.57 -9.51 -5.98
CA GLU A 36 -2.66 -8.63 -5.53
C GLU A 36 -2.65 -8.05 -4.09
N GLY A 37 -1.52 -8.00 -3.40
CA GLY A 37 -1.37 -7.18 -2.18
C GLY A 37 -2.19 -7.58 -0.94
N GLY A 38 -2.84 -8.75 -0.90
CA GLY A 38 -3.75 -9.15 0.19
C GLY A 38 -3.12 -9.06 1.58
N CYS A 39 -1.91 -9.58 1.76
CA CYS A 39 -1.21 -9.51 3.06
C CYS A 39 -0.74 -8.09 3.37
N SER A 40 -0.22 -7.35 2.39
CA SER A 40 0.25 -5.98 2.59
C SER A 40 -0.90 -5.07 2.98
N ASN A 41 -2.07 -5.24 2.35
CA ASN A 41 -3.27 -4.48 2.68
C ASN A 41 -3.75 -4.76 4.12
N VAL A 42 -3.77 -6.03 4.53
CA VAL A 42 -4.21 -6.40 5.88
C VAL A 42 -3.19 -5.99 6.94
N LEU A 43 -1.90 -6.32 6.76
CA LEU A 43 -0.85 -6.02 7.74
C LEU A 43 -0.44 -4.54 7.75
N GLY A 44 -0.64 -3.82 6.63
CA GLY A 44 -0.44 -2.38 6.52
C GLY A 44 -1.62 -1.54 7.02
N SER A 45 -2.82 -2.15 7.18
CA SER A 45 -4.02 -1.43 7.60
C SER A 45 -3.92 -0.89 9.03
N GLN A 46 -4.75 0.14 9.32
CA GLN A 46 -4.90 0.66 10.70
C GLN A 46 -5.36 -0.43 11.68
N TRP A 47 -6.10 -1.43 11.21
CA TRP A 47 -6.64 -2.53 12.00
C TRP A 47 -5.60 -3.56 12.42
N SER A 48 -4.41 -3.52 11.82
CA SER A 48 -3.28 -4.40 12.17
C SER A 48 -2.46 -3.89 13.36
N GLN A 49 -2.87 -2.79 13.98
CA GLN A 49 -2.21 -2.18 15.14
C GLN A 49 -3.21 -1.81 16.24
N TRP A 50 -2.72 -1.82 17.47
CA TRP A 50 -3.41 -1.36 18.66
C TRP A 50 -2.45 -0.45 19.44
N PHE A 51 -2.75 0.85 19.55
CA PHE A 51 -1.86 1.87 20.13
C PHE A 51 -0.41 1.78 19.60
N LEU A 52 -0.24 1.66 18.26
CA LEU A 52 1.05 1.50 17.56
C LEU A 52 1.74 0.15 17.78
N ILE A 53 1.21 -0.73 18.60
CA ILE A 53 1.71 -2.09 18.78
C ILE A 53 1.08 -2.99 17.71
N PRO A 54 1.86 -3.78 16.97
CA PRO A 54 1.30 -4.75 16.03
C PRO A 54 0.35 -5.73 16.73
N VAL A 55 -0.86 -5.94 16.21
CA VAL A 55 -1.82 -6.93 16.75
C VAL A 55 -1.20 -8.33 16.79
N SER A 56 -0.34 -8.67 15.84
CA SER A 56 0.44 -9.91 15.86
C SER A 56 1.34 -10.05 17.09
N ALA A 57 1.87 -8.95 17.64
CA ALA A 57 2.64 -8.98 18.90
C ALA A 57 1.71 -9.26 20.10
N VAL A 58 0.55 -8.62 20.13
CA VAL A 58 -0.48 -8.90 21.14
C VAL A 58 -0.90 -10.37 21.07
N SER A 59 -1.10 -10.91 19.86
CA SER A 59 -1.43 -12.32 19.62
C SER A 59 -0.31 -13.27 20.10
N ALA A 60 0.95 -12.95 19.81
CA ALA A 60 2.10 -13.75 20.28
C ALA A 60 2.15 -13.80 21.82
N CYS A 61 2.03 -12.65 22.50
CA CYS A 61 1.96 -12.60 23.96
C CYS A 61 0.77 -13.38 24.51
N PHE A 62 -0.37 -13.33 23.84
CA PHE A 62 -1.56 -14.06 24.23
C PHE A 62 -1.37 -15.59 24.16
N TYR A 63 -0.81 -16.10 23.06
CA TYR A 63 -0.50 -17.54 22.93
C TYR A 63 0.52 -18.00 23.97
N LEU A 64 1.52 -17.19 24.26
CA LEU A 64 2.47 -17.47 25.34
C LEU A 64 1.77 -17.54 26.70
N GLY A 65 0.85 -16.60 26.97
CA GLY A 65 -0.01 -16.61 28.15
C GLY A 65 -0.85 -17.90 28.27
N VAL A 66 -1.44 -18.36 27.17
CA VAL A 66 -2.18 -19.64 27.12
C VAL A 66 -1.27 -20.80 27.52
N ILE A 67 -0.04 -20.86 26.99
CA ILE A 67 0.94 -21.91 27.37
C ILE A 67 1.18 -21.89 28.90
N VAL A 68 1.50 -20.72 29.44
CA VAL A 68 1.77 -20.56 30.90
C VAL A 68 0.54 -20.98 31.76
N LEU A 69 -0.66 -20.56 31.34
CA LEU A 69 -1.90 -20.91 32.03
C LEU A 69 -2.17 -22.44 32.06
N THR A 70 -1.71 -23.20 31.06
CA THR A 70 -1.85 -24.66 31.06
C THR A 70 -1.01 -25.33 32.15
N TYR A 71 0.07 -24.71 32.61
CA TYR A 71 0.87 -25.23 33.74
C TYR A 71 0.20 -24.91 35.09
N LYS A 72 -0.47 -23.76 35.22
CA LYS A 72 -1.17 -23.35 36.43
C LYS A 72 -2.57 -23.96 36.56
N LEU A 73 -3.04 -24.75 35.57
CA LEU A 73 -4.31 -25.49 35.55
C LEU A 73 -5.56 -24.65 35.87
N SER A 74 -5.55 -23.34 35.59
CA SER A 74 -6.70 -22.48 35.82
C SER A 74 -7.76 -22.64 34.72
N LYS A 75 -8.67 -23.61 34.92
CA LYS A 75 -9.74 -23.94 33.96
C LYS A 75 -10.61 -22.72 33.60
N SER A 76 -10.94 -21.91 34.62
CA SER A 76 -11.74 -20.68 34.39
C SER A 76 -11.06 -19.68 33.51
N ILE A 77 -9.77 -19.39 33.71
CA ILE A 77 -9.02 -18.43 32.90
C ILE A 77 -8.79 -18.97 31.49
N LEU A 78 -8.51 -20.29 31.36
CA LEU A 78 -8.42 -20.93 30.03
C LEU A 78 -9.73 -20.84 29.25
N THR A 79 -10.89 -20.97 29.92
CA THR A 79 -12.19 -20.81 29.27
C THR A 79 -12.40 -19.37 28.78
N ILE A 80 -12.02 -18.37 29.59
CA ILE A 80 -12.05 -16.94 29.15
C ILE A 80 -11.12 -16.74 27.94
N ALA A 81 -9.91 -17.32 27.97
CA ALA A 81 -8.97 -17.24 26.87
C ALA A 81 -9.52 -17.90 25.59
N ALA A 82 -10.24 -19.00 25.70
CA ALA A 82 -10.89 -19.67 24.57
C ALA A 82 -11.97 -18.77 23.92
N PHE A 83 -12.82 -18.11 24.72
CA PHE A 83 -13.78 -17.14 24.19
C PHE A 83 -13.09 -15.97 23.50
N LEU A 84 -12.00 -15.43 24.08
CA LEU A 84 -11.22 -14.35 23.45
C LEU A 84 -10.65 -14.76 22.09
N LEU A 85 -10.14 -15.99 21.95
CA LEU A 85 -9.63 -16.50 20.69
C LEU A 85 -10.71 -16.55 19.61
N ILE A 86 -11.92 -17.00 19.96
CA ILE A 86 -13.05 -17.06 19.02
C ILE A 86 -13.51 -15.65 18.64
N MET A 87 -13.66 -14.74 19.61
CA MET A 87 -14.12 -13.38 19.37
C MET A 87 -13.09 -12.60 18.54
N ALA A 88 -11.79 -12.75 18.81
CA ALA A 88 -10.72 -12.16 18.02
C ALA A 88 -10.71 -12.71 16.59
N ALA A 89 -10.89 -14.02 16.40
CA ALA A 89 -11.00 -14.61 15.08
C ALA A 89 -12.20 -14.03 14.31
N ALA A 90 -13.38 -13.95 14.92
CA ALA A 90 -14.57 -13.38 14.29
C ALA A 90 -14.36 -11.91 13.90
N TRP A 91 -13.76 -11.10 14.80
CA TRP A 91 -13.49 -9.69 14.53
C TRP A 91 -12.49 -9.50 13.37
N PHE A 92 -11.31 -10.10 13.45
CA PHE A 92 -10.27 -9.87 12.45
C PHE A 92 -10.57 -10.54 11.10
N MET A 93 -11.25 -11.67 11.08
CA MET A 93 -11.74 -12.27 9.84
C MET A 93 -12.86 -11.41 9.23
N GLY A 94 -13.78 -10.90 10.04
CA GLY A 94 -14.81 -9.96 9.61
C GLY A 94 -14.21 -8.68 9.02
N LEU A 95 -13.18 -8.10 9.63
CA LEU A 95 -12.48 -6.95 9.08
C LEU A 95 -11.86 -7.24 7.71
N GLN A 96 -11.24 -8.40 7.50
CA GLN A 96 -10.65 -8.77 6.22
C GLN A 96 -11.71 -8.86 5.11
N VAL A 97 -12.89 -9.42 5.41
CA VAL A 97 -13.96 -9.63 4.43
C VAL A 97 -14.75 -8.35 4.16
N PHE A 98 -15.20 -7.65 5.20
CA PHE A 98 -16.18 -6.57 5.05
C PHE A 98 -15.57 -5.17 4.99
N VAL A 99 -14.41 -4.95 5.63
CA VAL A 99 -13.81 -3.61 5.75
C VAL A 99 -12.61 -3.46 4.84
N ILE A 100 -11.62 -4.36 4.95
CA ILE A 100 -10.37 -4.28 4.19
C ILE A 100 -10.56 -4.83 2.77
N LYS A 101 -11.51 -5.75 2.60
CA LYS A 101 -11.80 -6.48 1.34
C LYS A 101 -10.54 -7.11 0.74
N SER A 102 -9.68 -7.63 1.59
CA SER A 102 -8.41 -8.27 1.23
C SER A 102 -8.12 -9.43 2.16
N PHE A 103 -7.59 -10.52 1.61
CA PHE A 103 -7.36 -11.76 2.33
C PHE A 103 -5.88 -11.95 2.65
N CYS A 104 -5.56 -12.21 3.93
CA CYS A 104 -4.22 -12.54 4.40
C CYS A 104 -4.17 -14.00 4.85
N PRO A 105 -3.57 -14.92 4.08
CA PRO A 105 -3.52 -16.35 4.44
C PRO A 105 -2.88 -16.60 5.82
N TRP A 106 -1.80 -15.91 6.15
CA TRP A 106 -1.10 -16.07 7.43
C TRP A 106 -1.92 -15.57 8.61
N CYS A 107 -2.66 -14.46 8.43
CA CYS A 107 -3.59 -13.97 9.43
C CYS A 107 -4.74 -14.98 9.64
N PHE A 108 -5.25 -15.55 8.54
CA PHE A 108 -6.29 -16.58 8.59
C PHE A 108 -5.80 -17.85 9.33
N ILE A 109 -4.59 -18.33 9.00
CA ILE A 109 -3.97 -19.48 9.68
C ILE A 109 -3.86 -19.23 11.20
N THR A 110 -3.42 -18.04 11.60
CA THR A 110 -3.33 -17.66 13.02
C THR A 110 -4.69 -17.76 13.72
N HIS A 111 -5.75 -17.26 13.08
CA HIS A 111 -7.11 -17.33 13.62
C HIS A 111 -7.67 -18.74 13.63
N LEU A 112 -7.39 -19.55 12.61
CA LEU A 112 -7.76 -20.96 12.56
C LEU A 112 -7.11 -21.74 13.72
N ILE A 113 -5.81 -21.54 13.96
CA ILE A 113 -5.10 -22.12 15.12
C ILE A 113 -5.77 -21.68 16.43
N GLY A 114 -6.19 -20.42 16.53
CA GLY A 114 -6.91 -19.88 17.68
C GLY A 114 -8.24 -20.61 17.93
N ILE A 115 -9.05 -20.80 16.88
CA ILE A 115 -10.32 -21.53 16.95
C ILE A 115 -10.10 -22.99 17.38
N LEU A 116 -9.11 -23.67 16.79
CA LEU A 116 -8.76 -25.05 17.16
C LEU A 116 -8.30 -25.14 18.63
N THR A 117 -7.46 -24.17 19.06
CA THR A 117 -7.01 -24.11 20.46
C THR A 117 -8.19 -23.90 21.40
N ALA A 118 -9.12 -23.02 21.07
CA ALA A 118 -10.34 -22.80 21.86
C ALA A 118 -11.21 -24.05 21.93
N GLY A 119 -11.42 -24.77 20.83
CA GLY A 119 -12.16 -26.01 20.76
C GLY A 119 -11.57 -27.08 21.69
N VAL A 120 -10.25 -27.26 21.68
CA VAL A 120 -9.56 -28.21 22.59
C VAL A 120 -9.67 -27.75 24.03
N ILE A 121 -9.61 -26.45 24.32
CA ILE A 121 -9.80 -25.94 25.70
C ILE A 121 -11.21 -26.25 26.19
N PHE A 122 -12.27 -25.97 25.42
CA PHE A 122 -13.63 -26.25 25.79
C PHE A 122 -13.86 -27.75 26.03
N TRP A 123 -13.32 -28.59 25.15
CA TRP A 123 -13.41 -30.04 25.32
C TRP A 123 -12.74 -30.54 26.62
N LYS A 124 -11.57 -29.99 26.98
CA LYS A 124 -10.81 -30.44 28.17
C LYS A 124 -11.22 -29.74 29.46
N ALA A 125 -11.62 -28.47 29.41
CA ALA A 125 -11.95 -27.71 30.61
C ALA A 125 -13.26 -28.17 31.24
N ARG A 126 -14.28 -28.55 30.43
CA ARG A 126 -15.63 -28.91 30.87
C ARG A 126 -16.13 -28.05 32.04
N ALA A 127 -15.77 -26.75 32.00
CA ALA A 127 -16.17 -25.84 33.07
C ALA A 127 -17.67 -25.54 32.96
N PRO A 128 -18.41 -25.49 34.08
CA PRO A 128 -19.81 -25.07 34.04
C PRO A 128 -19.92 -23.65 33.51
N PHE A 129 -20.90 -23.43 32.64
CA PHE A 129 -21.10 -22.10 32.05
C PHE A 129 -21.43 -21.09 33.14
N LYS A 130 -20.62 -20.03 33.25
CA LYS A 130 -20.87 -18.90 34.16
C LYS A 130 -20.86 -17.62 33.31
N ALA A 131 -21.76 -16.70 33.59
CA ALA A 131 -21.87 -15.43 32.83
C ALA A 131 -20.54 -14.66 32.66
N ARG A 132 -19.65 -14.70 33.68
CA ARG A 132 -18.32 -14.08 33.63
C ARG A 132 -17.43 -14.61 32.49
N PHE A 133 -17.65 -15.86 32.02
CA PHE A 133 -16.88 -16.42 30.90
C PHE A 133 -17.25 -15.79 29.56
N PHE A 134 -18.39 -15.16 29.48
CA PHE A 134 -18.84 -14.40 28.31
C PHE A 134 -18.56 -12.91 28.45
N PHE A 135 -18.90 -12.30 29.59
CA PHE A 135 -18.78 -10.85 29.77
C PHE A 135 -17.33 -10.37 29.89
N ALA A 136 -16.43 -11.11 30.52
CA ALA A 136 -15.02 -10.72 30.63
C ALA A 136 -14.31 -10.65 29.26
N PRO A 137 -14.38 -11.67 28.38
CA PRO A 137 -13.82 -11.56 27.04
C PRO A 137 -14.52 -10.50 26.18
N LEU A 138 -15.84 -10.30 26.34
CA LEU A 138 -16.57 -9.23 25.63
C LEU A 138 -16.02 -7.85 25.99
N LEU A 139 -15.81 -7.58 27.29
CA LEU A 139 -15.23 -6.33 27.76
C LEU A 139 -13.81 -6.13 27.21
N LEU A 140 -12.96 -7.15 27.26
CA LEU A 140 -11.60 -7.06 26.74
C LEU A 140 -11.57 -6.82 25.23
N MET A 141 -12.44 -7.49 24.48
CA MET A 141 -12.58 -7.25 23.05
C MET A 141 -13.11 -5.85 22.74
N SER A 142 -14.06 -5.33 23.52
CA SER A 142 -14.55 -3.96 23.37
C SER A 142 -13.42 -2.94 23.59
N VAL A 143 -12.54 -3.14 24.59
CA VAL A 143 -11.36 -2.28 24.79
C VAL A 143 -10.42 -2.34 23.60
N LEU A 144 -10.17 -3.52 23.03
CA LEU A 144 -9.34 -3.67 21.83
C LEU A 144 -9.97 -2.95 20.64
N ILE A 145 -11.25 -3.15 20.38
CA ILE A 145 -11.99 -2.54 19.26
C ILE A 145 -12.01 -1.01 19.41
N LEU A 146 -12.36 -0.50 20.58
CA LEU A 146 -12.36 0.94 20.85
C LEU A 146 -10.95 1.54 20.69
N GLY A 147 -9.93 0.84 21.17
CA GLY A 147 -8.54 1.25 20.97
C GLY A 147 -8.10 1.27 19.50
N GLN A 148 -8.65 0.39 18.65
CA GLN A 148 -8.41 0.42 17.19
C GLN A 148 -9.16 1.57 16.50
N ILE A 149 -10.38 1.89 16.94
CA ILE A 149 -11.20 2.94 16.34
C ILE A 149 -10.70 4.34 16.75
N TYR A 150 -10.46 4.55 18.05
CA TYR A 150 -10.15 5.86 18.64
C TYR A 150 -8.68 6.06 18.96
N GLY A 151 -7.87 4.99 18.95
CA GLY A 151 -6.44 5.06 19.23
C GLY A 151 -5.64 5.78 18.14
N PRO A 152 -4.36 6.08 18.39
CA PRO A 152 -3.49 6.70 17.41
C PRO A 152 -3.37 5.81 16.18
N LYS A 153 -3.68 6.38 15.02
CA LYS A 153 -3.57 5.65 13.74
C LYS A 153 -2.09 5.54 13.36
N PRO A 154 -1.66 4.39 12.85
CA PRO A 154 -0.29 4.22 12.40
C PRO A 154 0.02 5.22 11.29
N LYS A 155 1.21 5.78 11.32
CA LYS A 155 1.74 6.51 10.16
C LYS A 155 2.08 5.46 9.09
N THR A 156 1.24 5.35 8.09
CA THR A 156 1.42 4.46 6.95
C THR A 156 2.30 5.09 5.86
N TYR A 157 2.72 6.34 6.08
CA TYR A 157 3.61 7.08 5.19
C TYR A 157 4.77 7.70 5.97
N ALA A 158 5.89 7.87 5.30
CA ALA A 158 7.05 8.61 5.77
C ALA A 158 7.32 9.78 4.83
N PHE A 159 7.75 10.91 5.38
CA PHE A 159 8.36 11.96 4.58
C PHE A 159 9.87 11.81 4.62
N THR A 160 10.53 11.82 3.48
CA THR A 160 11.95 12.08 3.39
C THR A 160 12.15 13.53 3.01
N ALA A 161 12.88 14.26 3.86
CA ALA A 161 13.51 15.49 3.46
C ALA A 161 14.84 15.10 2.82
N GLU A 162 14.92 15.17 1.51
CA GLU A 162 16.16 14.85 0.82
C GLU A 162 17.16 15.97 1.06
N ALA A 163 18.16 15.69 1.92
CA ALA A 163 19.31 16.56 2.08
C ALA A 163 20.23 16.36 0.86
N GLY A 164 20.33 17.39 0.03
CA GLY A 164 21.37 17.49 -1.01
C GLY A 164 21.19 16.48 -2.17
N ILE A 165 20.20 16.73 -3.02
CA ILE A 165 20.32 16.21 -4.39
C ILE A 165 21.43 17.02 -5.03
N GLU A 166 22.61 16.43 -5.22
CA GLU A 166 23.63 16.94 -6.11
C GLU A 166 22.95 17.30 -7.43
N LYS A 167 23.39 18.42 -8.04
CA LYS A 167 22.87 18.92 -9.31
C LYS A 167 22.81 17.78 -10.32
N ARG A 168 21.65 17.14 -10.46
CA ARG A 168 21.48 16.08 -11.44
C ARG A 168 21.35 16.72 -12.80
N GLU A 169 21.98 16.11 -13.78
CA GLU A 169 21.71 16.42 -15.16
C GLU A 169 20.21 16.36 -15.39
N GLU A 170 19.67 17.42 -15.98
CA GLU A 170 18.26 17.46 -16.39
C GLU A 170 17.99 16.23 -17.27
N VAL A 171 17.01 15.43 -16.89
CA VAL A 171 16.62 14.28 -17.69
C VAL A 171 16.02 14.82 -18.99
N LYS A 172 16.76 14.70 -20.09
CA LYS A 172 16.36 15.23 -21.40
C LYS A 172 14.96 14.81 -21.79
N ALA A 173 14.61 13.52 -21.54
CA ALA A 173 13.28 13.00 -21.85
C ALA A 173 12.11 13.73 -21.17
N HIS A 174 12.34 14.34 -20.00
CA HIS A 174 11.31 15.12 -19.28
C HIS A 174 11.25 16.60 -19.71
N ASN A 175 12.17 17.06 -20.55
CA ASN A 175 12.31 18.48 -20.93
C ASN A 175 12.31 18.71 -22.44
N GLU A 176 12.17 17.65 -23.24
CA GLU A 176 12.04 17.77 -24.70
C GLU A 176 10.58 18.03 -25.08
N GLY A 177 10.29 19.10 -25.81
CA GLY A 177 8.95 19.38 -26.32
C GLY A 177 8.46 20.79 -26.03
N LYS A 178 7.16 21.00 -26.23
CA LYS A 178 6.47 22.28 -26.02
C LYS A 178 5.73 22.27 -24.68
N GLY A 179 5.41 23.42 -24.15
CA GLY A 179 4.58 23.59 -22.98
C GLY A 179 5.26 24.30 -21.81
N ARG A 180 4.50 24.55 -20.77
CA ARG A 180 4.94 25.22 -19.54
C ARG A 180 6.03 24.42 -18.84
N VAL A 181 7.02 25.11 -18.30
CA VAL A 181 8.08 24.53 -17.48
C VAL A 181 7.69 24.65 -16.00
N VAL A 182 7.66 23.54 -15.31
CA VAL A 182 7.42 23.45 -13.86
C VAL A 182 8.71 23.09 -13.15
N THR A 183 9.10 23.90 -12.20
CA THR A 183 10.36 23.74 -11.45
C THR A 183 10.07 23.48 -9.99
N PHE A 184 10.61 22.39 -9.49
CA PHE A 184 10.58 22.03 -8.06
C PHE A 184 11.85 22.53 -7.38
N LYS A 185 11.67 23.30 -6.31
CA LYS A 185 12.77 23.90 -5.55
C LYS A 185 12.81 23.36 -4.13
N ASP A 186 14.01 23.29 -3.55
CA ASP A 186 14.19 23.03 -2.13
C ASP A 186 13.91 24.30 -1.28
N PRO A 187 13.89 24.21 0.06
CA PRO A 187 13.66 25.37 0.92
C PRO A 187 14.72 26.48 0.79
N ALA A 188 15.90 26.15 0.28
CA ALA A 188 16.95 27.14 -0.01
C ALA A 188 16.78 27.81 -1.38
N GLY A 189 15.68 27.47 -2.12
CA GLY A 189 15.39 28.02 -3.44
C GLY A 189 16.17 27.37 -4.59
N ARG A 190 16.97 26.32 -4.33
CA ARG A 190 17.75 25.62 -5.35
C ARG A 190 16.82 24.73 -6.15
N VAL A 191 17.01 24.71 -7.48
CA VAL A 191 16.27 23.83 -8.39
C VAL A 191 16.68 22.38 -8.13
N VAL A 192 15.70 21.55 -7.84
CA VAL A 192 15.87 20.10 -7.62
C VAL A 192 15.47 19.32 -8.85
N LYS A 193 14.33 19.69 -9.46
CA LYS A 193 13.78 19.04 -10.65
C LYS A 193 13.05 20.04 -11.52
N THR A 194 13.07 19.77 -12.82
CA THR A 194 12.34 20.56 -13.82
C THR A 194 11.62 19.60 -14.77
N TYR A 195 10.36 19.89 -15.05
CA TYR A 195 9.54 19.16 -16.02
C TYR A 195 8.91 20.13 -16.99
N ARG A 196 8.87 19.74 -18.27
CA ARG A 196 8.11 20.43 -19.30
C ARG A 196 6.79 19.67 -19.50
N LEU A 197 5.66 20.33 -19.28
CA LEU A 197 4.36 19.66 -19.23
C LEU A 197 3.95 18.94 -20.52
N GLY A 198 4.47 19.37 -21.69
CA GLY A 198 4.26 18.65 -22.95
C GLY A 198 5.15 17.41 -23.14
N SER A 199 6.08 17.13 -22.20
CA SER A 199 7.01 15.98 -22.27
C SER A 199 6.74 14.92 -21.23
N VAL A 200 5.78 15.13 -20.33
CA VAL A 200 5.46 14.21 -19.25
C VAL A 200 3.95 14.05 -19.11
N PRO A 201 3.46 12.82 -18.83
CA PRO A 201 2.04 12.62 -18.59
C PRO A 201 1.54 13.44 -17.41
N LEU A 202 0.39 14.08 -17.61
CA LEU A 202 -0.22 15.00 -16.66
C LEU A 202 -1.69 14.63 -16.43
N LEU A 203 -2.11 14.67 -15.19
CA LEU A 203 -3.50 14.62 -14.75
C LEU A 203 -3.91 16.01 -14.23
N GLY A 204 -5.08 16.47 -14.61
CA GLY A 204 -5.59 17.79 -14.27
C GLY A 204 -5.07 18.90 -15.20
N SER A 205 -5.27 20.16 -14.78
CA SER A 205 -5.00 21.33 -15.63
C SER A 205 -3.51 21.66 -15.75
N PRO A 206 -2.99 21.90 -16.98
CA PRO A 206 -1.63 22.42 -17.17
C PRO A 206 -1.43 23.83 -16.60
N ASP A 207 -2.52 24.55 -16.33
CA ASP A 207 -2.50 25.88 -15.72
C ASP A 207 -2.61 25.83 -14.19
N ALA A 208 -2.65 24.64 -13.59
CA ALA A 208 -2.74 24.49 -12.14
C ALA A 208 -1.65 25.30 -11.42
N LYS A 209 -1.99 25.77 -10.23
CA LYS A 209 -1.05 26.54 -9.40
C LYS A 209 0.01 25.66 -8.77
N TYR A 210 -0.36 24.43 -8.38
CA TYR A 210 0.49 23.49 -7.68
C TYR A 210 0.61 22.18 -8.45
N PHE A 211 1.82 21.63 -8.48
CA PHE A 211 2.12 20.38 -9.15
C PHE A 211 2.69 19.39 -8.14
N LEU A 212 2.25 18.14 -8.26
CA LEU A 212 2.78 16.98 -7.58
C LEU A 212 3.45 16.06 -8.61
N VAL A 213 4.37 15.20 -8.19
CA VAL A 213 4.94 14.17 -9.07
C VAL A 213 4.73 12.81 -8.41
N LYS A 214 4.01 11.94 -9.10
CA LYS A 214 3.71 10.57 -8.65
C LYS A 214 4.58 9.56 -9.41
N TYR A 215 5.34 8.76 -8.67
CA TYR A 215 6.02 7.57 -9.19
C TYR A 215 5.20 6.34 -8.81
N PHE A 216 4.86 5.51 -9.77
CA PHE A 216 3.85 4.46 -9.58
C PHE A 216 4.02 3.28 -10.53
N ASP A 217 3.31 2.19 -10.22
CA ASP A 217 3.11 1.02 -11.06
C ASP A 217 1.60 0.73 -11.16
N TYR A 218 1.08 0.48 -12.35
CA TYR A 218 -0.35 0.20 -12.57
C TYR A 218 -0.83 -1.05 -11.86
N THR A 219 0.04 -2.03 -11.65
CA THR A 219 -0.29 -3.29 -10.96
C THR A 219 -0.16 -3.18 -9.44
N CYS A 220 0.43 -2.10 -8.95
CA CYS A 220 0.67 -1.89 -7.52
C CYS A 220 -0.60 -1.44 -6.80
N GLN A 221 -1.08 -2.24 -5.86
CA GLN A 221 -2.29 -1.94 -5.07
C GLN A 221 -2.21 -0.61 -4.31
N SER A 222 -1.07 -0.32 -3.69
CA SER A 222 -0.88 0.95 -2.96
C SER A 222 -0.87 2.15 -3.90
N CYS A 223 -0.37 1.99 -5.12
CA CYS A 223 -0.39 3.04 -6.14
C CYS A 223 -1.82 3.36 -6.59
N ARG A 224 -2.67 2.34 -6.67
CA ARG A 224 -4.10 2.49 -6.99
C ARG A 224 -4.85 3.23 -5.88
N THR A 225 -4.60 2.90 -4.62
CA THR A 225 -5.19 3.65 -3.50
C THR A 225 -4.74 5.11 -3.50
N MET A 226 -3.48 5.41 -3.84
CA MET A 226 -3.03 6.80 -3.98
C MET A 226 -3.70 7.49 -5.19
N GLU A 227 -4.05 6.75 -6.25
CA GLU A 227 -4.82 7.32 -7.37
C GLU A 227 -6.19 7.80 -6.90
N GLU A 228 -6.91 6.98 -6.13
CA GLU A 228 -8.19 7.34 -5.53
C GLU A 228 -8.06 8.63 -4.67
N ASP A 229 -6.98 8.74 -3.87
CA ASP A 229 -6.69 9.93 -3.05
C ASP A 229 -6.39 11.18 -3.91
N LEU A 230 -5.63 11.03 -4.99
CA LEU A 230 -5.27 12.13 -5.90
C LEU A 230 -6.46 12.60 -6.73
N THR A 231 -7.30 11.68 -7.20
CA THR A 231 -8.56 12.00 -7.87
C THR A 231 -9.47 12.81 -6.94
N ALA A 232 -9.65 12.39 -5.69
CA ALA A 232 -10.40 13.13 -4.69
C ALA A 232 -9.80 14.52 -4.42
N LEU A 233 -8.46 14.65 -4.43
CA LEU A 233 -7.77 15.93 -4.27
C LEU A 233 -8.09 16.88 -5.42
N MET A 234 -7.98 16.42 -6.65
CA MET A 234 -8.25 17.24 -7.84
C MET A 234 -9.73 17.64 -7.94
N GLN A 235 -10.64 16.75 -7.52
CA GLN A 235 -12.08 17.05 -7.44
C GLN A 235 -12.41 18.06 -6.34
N THR A 236 -11.73 17.99 -5.19
CA THR A 236 -11.93 18.91 -4.07
C THR A 236 -11.37 20.31 -4.35
N TYR A 237 -10.27 20.38 -5.12
CA TYR A 237 -9.58 21.63 -5.45
C TYR A 237 -9.41 21.78 -6.97
N PRO A 238 -10.49 21.91 -7.73
CA PRO A 238 -10.45 21.92 -9.20
C PRO A 238 -9.57 23.04 -9.74
N GLY A 239 -8.71 22.70 -10.68
CA GLY A 239 -7.79 23.62 -11.32
C GLY A 239 -6.65 24.15 -10.45
N GLN A 240 -6.62 23.84 -9.13
CA GLN A 240 -5.54 24.30 -8.26
C GLN A 240 -4.36 23.35 -8.22
N VAL A 241 -4.61 22.04 -8.36
CA VAL A 241 -3.59 20.98 -8.26
C VAL A 241 -3.61 20.14 -9.53
N ALA A 242 -2.43 19.81 -10.04
CA ALA A 242 -2.23 18.84 -11.11
C ALA A 242 -1.11 17.86 -10.74
N VAL A 243 -1.10 16.68 -11.35
CA VAL A 243 -0.18 15.60 -11.00
C VAL A 243 0.58 15.13 -12.24
N ILE A 244 1.89 15.27 -12.21
CA ILE A 244 2.79 14.64 -13.19
C ILE A 244 2.90 13.17 -12.77
N VAL A 245 2.59 12.24 -13.67
CA VAL A 245 2.56 10.81 -13.38
C VAL A 245 3.65 10.09 -14.14
N LEU A 246 4.56 9.45 -13.41
CA LEU A 246 5.77 8.82 -13.93
C LEU A 246 5.73 7.32 -13.67
N PRO A 247 5.32 6.49 -14.63
CA PRO A 247 5.29 5.05 -14.46
C PRO A 247 6.70 4.50 -14.19
N THR A 248 6.80 3.68 -13.16
CA THR A 248 8.03 3.04 -12.65
C THR A 248 7.74 1.57 -12.37
N PRO A 249 7.71 0.73 -13.43
CA PRO A 249 7.24 -0.64 -13.32
C PRO A 249 8.06 -1.48 -12.33
N LEU A 250 7.36 -2.34 -11.57
CA LEU A 250 7.93 -3.27 -10.60
C LEU A 250 8.15 -4.67 -11.21
N ASN A 251 8.72 -4.72 -12.42
CA ASN A 251 9.05 -5.96 -13.11
C ASN A 251 10.48 -5.90 -13.66
N ARG A 252 11.27 -6.95 -13.43
CA ARG A 252 12.70 -7.02 -13.82
C ARG A 252 12.91 -7.00 -15.33
N ALA A 253 11.92 -7.34 -16.12
CA ALA A 253 12.01 -7.29 -17.57
C ALA A 253 12.34 -5.87 -18.09
N CYS A 254 11.91 -4.83 -17.38
CA CYS A 254 12.18 -3.44 -17.74
C CYS A 254 12.79 -2.60 -16.60
N ASN A 255 12.90 -3.15 -15.38
CA ASN A 255 13.44 -2.46 -14.22
C ASN A 255 14.66 -3.20 -13.63
N PRO A 256 15.88 -2.84 -14.05
CA PRO A 256 17.11 -3.50 -13.61
C PRO A 256 17.48 -3.21 -12.14
N TYR A 257 16.77 -2.28 -11.48
CA TYR A 257 17.08 -1.87 -10.11
C TYR A 257 16.31 -2.65 -9.04
N LEU A 258 15.43 -3.58 -9.44
CA LEU A 258 14.69 -4.41 -8.51
C LEU A 258 15.60 -5.48 -7.90
N ASN A 259 15.57 -5.59 -6.57
CA ASN A 259 16.27 -6.67 -5.90
C ASN A 259 15.50 -8.01 -6.04
N SER A 260 16.19 -9.13 -5.84
CA SER A 260 15.63 -10.48 -5.98
C SER A 260 14.49 -10.81 -5.00
N ARG A 261 14.27 -9.99 -3.97
CA ARG A 261 13.23 -10.20 -2.95
C ARG A 261 11.86 -9.62 -3.33
N ILE A 262 11.82 -8.78 -4.36
CA ILE A 262 10.58 -8.23 -4.88
C ILE A 262 10.06 -9.20 -5.93
N HIS A 263 8.82 -9.67 -5.75
CA HIS A 263 8.13 -10.41 -6.80
C HIS A 263 7.93 -9.50 -8.00
N ASP A 264 8.13 -10.05 -9.20
CA ASP A 264 7.82 -9.34 -10.41
C ASP A 264 6.31 -9.15 -10.51
N HIS A 265 5.91 -7.92 -10.72
CA HIS A 265 4.53 -7.58 -11.03
C HIS A 265 4.28 -7.93 -12.50
N GLU A 266 3.46 -8.93 -12.73
CA GLU A 266 3.10 -9.36 -14.07
C GLU A 266 2.45 -8.21 -14.85
N HIS A 267 2.76 -8.07 -16.13
CA HIS A 267 2.28 -7.02 -17.02
C HIS A 267 2.66 -5.57 -16.66
N ALA A 268 3.45 -5.32 -15.62
CA ALA A 268 3.79 -3.96 -15.19
C ALA A 268 4.51 -3.14 -16.29
N CYS A 269 5.43 -3.78 -17.02
CA CYS A 269 6.18 -3.13 -18.10
C CYS A 269 5.25 -2.75 -19.27
N GLU A 270 4.39 -3.68 -19.64
CA GLU A 270 3.44 -3.54 -20.75
C GLU A 270 2.42 -2.43 -20.47
N LEU A 271 1.83 -2.44 -19.27
CA LEU A 271 0.88 -1.39 -18.86
C LEU A 271 1.53 -0.01 -18.80
N ALA A 272 2.78 0.09 -18.35
CA ALA A 272 3.53 1.34 -18.36
C ALA A 272 3.75 1.86 -19.79
N ARG A 273 4.12 0.98 -20.73
CA ARG A 273 4.25 1.31 -22.16
C ARG A 273 2.95 1.77 -22.77
N LEU A 274 1.85 1.05 -22.49
CA LEU A 274 0.52 1.41 -23.00
C LEU A 274 0.09 2.81 -22.53
N GLY A 275 0.23 3.13 -21.25
CA GLY A 275 -0.11 4.46 -20.73
C GLY A 275 0.73 5.57 -21.39
N LEU A 276 2.05 5.36 -21.52
CA LEU A 276 2.93 6.31 -22.21
C LEU A 276 2.62 6.43 -23.71
N ALA A 277 2.22 5.32 -24.36
CA ALA A 277 1.85 5.33 -25.77
C ALA A 277 0.58 6.16 -26.01
N VAL A 278 -0.43 6.03 -25.15
CA VAL A 278 -1.63 6.87 -25.23
C VAL A 278 -1.26 8.34 -25.05
N TRP A 279 -0.48 8.68 -24.02
CA TRP A 279 0.00 10.05 -23.83
C TRP A 279 0.74 10.59 -25.06
N ARG A 280 1.58 9.77 -25.69
CA ARG A 280 2.38 10.16 -26.84
C ARG A 280 1.55 10.39 -28.09
N ALA A 281 0.54 9.55 -28.33
CA ALA A 281 -0.28 9.59 -29.53
C ALA A 281 -1.50 10.51 -29.42
N GLN A 282 -2.09 10.61 -28.23
CA GLN A 282 -3.36 11.28 -27.99
C GLN A 282 -3.45 11.74 -26.51
N PRO A 283 -2.71 12.82 -26.15
CA PRO A 283 -2.61 13.30 -24.76
C PRO A 283 -3.97 13.59 -24.10
N GLU A 284 -4.96 14.02 -24.88
CA GLU A 284 -6.31 14.32 -24.42
C GLU A 284 -7.08 13.10 -23.91
N SER A 285 -6.73 11.90 -24.35
CA SER A 285 -7.32 10.64 -23.88
C SER A 285 -6.51 10.00 -22.74
N PHE A 286 -5.47 10.65 -22.25
CA PHE A 286 -4.58 10.04 -21.27
C PHE A 286 -5.24 9.85 -19.90
N GLU A 287 -6.09 10.77 -19.46
CA GLU A 287 -6.78 10.68 -18.17
C GLU A 287 -7.71 9.44 -18.13
N ASP A 288 -8.49 9.24 -19.21
CA ASP A 288 -9.34 8.06 -19.36
C ASP A 288 -8.52 6.76 -19.44
N ALA A 289 -7.41 6.78 -20.21
CA ALA A 289 -6.51 5.64 -20.30
C ALA A 289 -5.88 5.30 -18.96
N HIS A 290 -5.51 6.31 -18.18
CA HIS A 290 -4.92 6.14 -16.86
C HIS A 290 -5.90 5.50 -15.88
N GLU A 291 -7.17 5.90 -15.93
CA GLU A 291 -8.25 5.29 -15.15
C GLU A 291 -8.47 3.83 -15.54
N ILE A 292 -8.58 3.53 -16.83
CA ILE A 292 -8.69 2.16 -17.36
C ILE A 292 -7.54 1.30 -16.83
N LEU A 293 -6.31 1.72 -16.99
CA LEU A 293 -5.12 0.95 -16.60
C LEU A 293 -5.02 0.71 -15.08
N PHE A 294 -5.71 1.49 -14.25
CA PHE A 294 -5.80 1.30 -12.81
C PHE A 294 -7.01 0.50 -12.34
N GLN A 295 -7.85 -0.03 -13.22
CA GLN A 295 -9.03 -0.83 -12.83
C GLN A 295 -8.66 -2.09 -12.04
N ARG A 296 -9.68 -2.67 -11.39
CA ARG A 296 -9.57 -3.91 -10.61
C ARG A 296 -10.44 -5.01 -11.24
N PRO A 297 -9.90 -6.22 -11.39
CA PRO A 297 -8.51 -6.65 -11.16
C PRO A 297 -7.52 -5.94 -12.09
N PRO A 298 -6.21 -5.96 -11.79
CA PRO A 298 -5.19 -5.41 -12.70
C PRO A 298 -5.32 -6.04 -14.08
N HIS A 299 -5.21 -5.22 -15.12
CA HIS A 299 -5.26 -5.69 -16.48
C HIS A 299 -4.07 -6.57 -16.83
N SER A 300 -4.31 -7.59 -17.67
CA SER A 300 -3.29 -8.13 -18.54
C SER A 300 -3.00 -7.16 -19.69
N GLU A 301 -1.89 -7.32 -20.39
CA GLU A 301 -1.63 -6.53 -21.60
C GLU A 301 -2.78 -6.66 -22.63
N VAL A 302 -3.31 -7.86 -22.80
CA VAL A 302 -4.38 -8.14 -23.77
C VAL A 302 -5.67 -7.42 -23.42
N SER A 303 -6.10 -7.52 -22.14
CA SER A 303 -7.32 -6.84 -21.70
C SER A 303 -7.17 -5.31 -21.70
N ALA A 304 -6.02 -4.79 -21.31
CA ALA A 304 -5.74 -3.37 -21.37
C ALA A 304 -5.79 -2.81 -22.79
N ARG A 305 -5.18 -3.52 -23.75
CA ARG A 305 -5.25 -3.13 -25.17
C ARG A 305 -6.68 -3.11 -25.70
N ALA A 306 -7.48 -4.10 -25.36
CA ALA A 306 -8.87 -4.18 -25.80
C ALA A 306 -9.69 -2.97 -25.30
N GLU A 307 -9.57 -2.61 -24.01
CA GLU A 307 -10.30 -1.47 -23.47
C GLU A 307 -9.76 -0.11 -23.95
N LEU A 308 -8.44 0.02 -24.13
CA LEU A 308 -7.86 1.25 -24.69
C LEU A 308 -8.28 1.50 -26.13
N GLN A 309 -8.62 0.47 -26.91
CA GLN A 309 -9.12 0.62 -28.28
C GLN A 309 -10.50 1.30 -28.35
N GLU A 310 -11.22 1.42 -27.23
CA GLU A 310 -12.46 2.19 -27.17
C GLU A 310 -12.20 3.71 -27.18
N ILE A 311 -10.99 4.16 -26.80
CA ILE A 311 -10.65 5.57 -26.67
C ILE A 311 -9.53 6.03 -27.62
N ILE A 312 -8.76 5.11 -28.20
CA ILE A 312 -7.70 5.40 -29.17
C ILE A 312 -7.67 4.37 -30.30
N ALA A 313 -7.51 4.82 -31.55
CA ALA A 313 -7.39 3.91 -32.68
C ALA A 313 -6.17 2.98 -32.54
N ALA A 314 -6.37 1.69 -32.85
CA ALA A 314 -5.33 0.65 -32.70
C ALA A 314 -4.04 1.00 -33.44
N GLU A 315 -4.15 1.55 -34.67
CA GLU A 315 -3.01 1.92 -35.50
C GLU A 315 -2.17 3.04 -34.85
N LYS A 316 -2.84 4.02 -34.19
CA LYS A 316 -2.15 5.11 -33.47
C LYS A 316 -1.41 4.57 -32.24
N LEU A 317 -2.05 3.68 -31.47
CA LEU A 317 -1.46 3.05 -30.31
C LEU A 317 -0.22 2.23 -30.69
N GLU A 318 -0.34 1.39 -31.72
CA GLU A 318 0.76 0.53 -32.19
C GLU A 318 1.92 1.35 -32.79
N ALA A 319 1.62 2.46 -33.45
CA ALA A 319 2.66 3.37 -33.96
C ALA A 319 3.41 4.03 -32.80
N ALA A 320 2.68 4.49 -31.77
CA ALA A 320 3.27 5.12 -30.59
C ALA A 320 4.13 4.15 -29.78
N LEU A 321 3.71 2.88 -29.63
CA LEU A 321 4.48 1.86 -28.91
C LEU A 321 5.84 1.57 -29.54
N LYS A 322 6.05 1.90 -30.82
CA LYS A 322 7.34 1.79 -31.52
C LYS A 322 8.26 3.00 -31.31
N ASP A 323 7.75 4.08 -30.68
CA ASP A 323 8.57 5.29 -30.43
C ASP A 323 9.62 4.99 -29.34
N PRO A 324 10.93 5.11 -29.62
CA PRO A 324 11.98 4.93 -28.64
C PRO A 324 11.87 5.85 -27.42
N TRP A 325 11.11 6.92 -27.53
CA TRP A 325 10.83 7.85 -26.42
C TRP A 325 10.23 7.11 -25.20
N ILE A 326 9.36 6.10 -25.41
CA ILE A 326 8.70 5.35 -24.32
C ILE A 326 9.73 4.65 -23.44
N GLU A 327 10.66 3.90 -24.04
CA GLU A 327 11.70 3.20 -23.27
C GLU A 327 12.65 4.19 -22.57
N ASN A 328 12.98 5.29 -23.22
CA ASN A 328 13.80 6.34 -22.64
C ASN A 328 13.13 7.00 -21.42
N VAL A 329 11.82 7.23 -21.49
CA VAL A 329 11.05 7.79 -20.36
C VAL A 329 10.96 6.79 -19.22
N ILE A 330 10.65 5.53 -19.48
CA ILE A 330 10.64 4.49 -18.44
C ILE A 330 11.99 4.43 -17.74
N LYS A 331 13.09 4.35 -18.48
CA LYS A 331 14.44 4.35 -17.92
C LYS A 331 14.70 5.57 -17.06
N SER A 332 14.35 6.74 -17.55
CA SER A 332 14.52 8.00 -16.82
C SER A 332 13.68 8.05 -15.54
N ASN A 333 12.44 7.56 -15.58
CA ASN A 333 11.57 7.49 -14.41
C ASN A 333 12.15 6.54 -13.33
N LEU A 334 12.72 5.41 -13.76
CA LEU A 334 13.34 4.44 -12.88
C LEU A 334 14.61 5.00 -12.20
N GLU A 335 15.44 5.71 -12.95
CA GLU A 335 16.63 6.40 -12.43
C GLU A 335 16.23 7.48 -11.43
N ASP A 336 15.22 8.27 -11.75
CA ASP A 336 14.66 9.27 -10.87
C ASP A 336 14.09 8.68 -9.59
N TYR A 337 13.27 7.63 -9.74
CA TYR A 337 12.70 6.91 -8.60
C TYR A 337 13.78 6.36 -7.67
N ARG A 338 14.82 5.73 -8.25
CA ARG A 338 15.95 5.20 -7.50
C ARG A 338 16.66 6.30 -6.71
N ALA A 339 16.79 7.44 -7.30
CA ALA A 339 17.47 8.58 -6.70
C ALA A 339 16.70 9.22 -5.55
N LEU A 340 15.37 9.16 -5.58
CA LEU A 340 14.50 9.54 -4.46
C LEU A 340 14.42 8.44 -3.39
N SER A 341 15.15 7.35 -3.56
CA SER A 341 15.07 6.21 -2.64
C SER A 341 15.98 6.42 -1.46
N SER A 342 15.39 6.54 -0.28
CA SER A 342 16.01 6.05 0.94
C SER A 342 16.25 4.53 0.80
N LYS A 343 16.97 3.90 1.72
CA LYS A 343 17.38 2.47 1.71
C LYS A 343 16.25 1.44 1.48
N ARG A 344 14.99 1.85 1.26
CA ARG A 344 13.82 0.99 1.05
C ARG A 344 13.09 1.38 -0.23
N ILE A 345 12.71 0.38 -1.03
CA ILE A 345 11.79 0.57 -2.16
C ILE A 345 10.39 0.60 -1.56
N GLU A 346 9.79 1.78 -1.52
CA GLU A 346 8.43 2.00 -1.03
C GLU A 346 7.62 2.69 -2.12
N MET A 347 6.72 1.94 -2.74
CA MET A 347 5.72 2.46 -3.67
C MET A 347 4.40 2.71 -2.93
N PRO A 348 3.63 3.73 -3.32
CA PRO A 348 3.96 4.82 -4.25
C PRO A 348 4.88 5.87 -3.63
N LYS A 349 5.51 6.70 -4.48
CA LYS A 349 6.17 7.93 -4.03
C LYS A 349 5.48 9.13 -4.64
N LEU A 350 5.24 10.13 -3.79
CA LEU A 350 4.64 11.39 -4.19
C LEU A 350 5.58 12.53 -3.80
N MET A 351 6.23 13.14 -4.77
CA MET A 351 7.00 14.36 -4.55
C MET A 351 6.03 15.54 -4.47
N ILE A 352 6.00 16.20 -3.31
CA ILE A 352 5.10 17.32 -3.02
C ILE A 352 5.84 18.64 -3.28
N ARG A 353 7.13 18.70 -2.90
CA ARG A 353 8.06 19.80 -3.16
C ARG A 353 9.41 19.21 -3.51
N GLY A 354 10.32 20.02 -4.02
CA GLY A 354 11.60 19.56 -4.51
C GLY A 354 12.45 18.76 -3.51
N ASN A 355 12.21 18.91 -2.22
CA ASN A 355 12.92 18.20 -1.16
C ASN A 355 11.98 17.39 -0.26
N LYS A 356 10.68 17.32 -0.58
CA LYS A 356 9.70 16.65 0.27
C LYS A 356 8.96 15.58 -0.53
N THR A 357 9.30 14.35 -0.29
CA THR A 357 8.67 13.19 -0.91
C THR A 357 7.95 12.37 0.15
N MET A 358 6.69 12.07 -0.11
CA MET A 358 5.88 11.14 0.66
C MET A 358 6.10 9.73 0.10
N HIS A 359 6.38 8.78 0.98
CA HIS A 359 6.50 7.35 0.68
C HIS A 359 5.36 6.61 1.36
N GLY A 360 4.65 5.75 0.64
CA GLY A 360 3.50 5.02 1.16
C GLY A 360 2.20 5.81 1.10
N LEU A 361 1.22 5.40 1.88
CA LEU A 361 -0.16 5.91 1.85
C LEU A 361 -0.51 6.64 3.14
N SER A 362 -1.40 7.62 3.04
CA SER A 362 -2.09 8.17 4.21
C SER A 362 -3.05 7.13 4.80
N SER A 363 -3.47 7.32 6.05
CA SER A 363 -4.41 6.39 6.70
C SER A 363 -5.86 6.53 6.19
N SER A 364 -6.17 7.61 5.49
CA SER A 364 -7.45 7.86 4.83
C SER A 364 -7.32 9.00 3.81
N THR A 365 -8.23 9.03 2.84
CA THR A 365 -8.35 10.13 1.87
C THR A 365 -8.55 11.48 2.57
N GLU A 366 -9.36 11.56 3.61
CA GLU A 366 -9.55 12.80 4.38
C GLU A 366 -8.25 13.33 4.98
N GLN A 367 -7.43 12.43 5.54
CA GLN A 367 -6.12 12.82 6.08
C GLN A 367 -5.16 13.26 4.97
N PHE A 368 -5.19 12.59 3.83
CA PHE A 368 -4.41 12.98 2.65
C PHE A 368 -4.78 14.39 2.19
N LEU A 369 -6.09 14.65 1.99
CA LEU A 369 -6.59 15.97 1.60
C LEU A 369 -6.16 17.07 2.57
N LYS A 370 -6.36 16.86 3.88
CA LYS A 370 -5.94 17.81 4.93
C LYS A 370 -4.43 18.09 4.89
N MET A 371 -3.64 17.04 4.65
CA MET A 371 -2.19 17.16 4.58
C MET A 371 -1.73 17.99 3.38
N ILE A 372 -2.26 17.71 2.20
CA ILE A 372 -1.91 18.44 0.97
C ILE A 372 -2.47 19.87 1.01
N ALA A 373 -3.70 20.05 1.49
CA ALA A 373 -4.29 21.37 1.66
C ALA A 373 -3.46 22.26 2.60
N LYS A 374 -2.99 21.72 3.72
CA LYS A 374 -2.09 22.42 4.64
C LYS A 374 -0.75 22.78 3.99
N GLU A 375 -0.17 21.86 3.20
CA GLU A 375 1.12 22.05 2.55
C GLU A 375 1.11 23.19 1.52
N PHE A 376 0.04 23.27 0.75
CA PHE A 376 -0.14 24.28 -0.31
C PHE A 376 -1.05 25.44 0.08
N GLN A 377 -1.59 25.45 1.28
CA GLN A 377 -2.56 26.46 1.76
C GLN A 377 -3.78 26.55 0.82
N LEU A 378 -4.30 25.38 0.38
CA LEU A 378 -5.48 25.30 -0.47
C LEU A 378 -6.71 25.74 0.32
N ARG A 379 -7.63 26.43 -0.37
CA ARG A 379 -8.88 26.97 0.19
C ARG A 379 -10.07 26.56 -0.65
#